data_a409d40b1531420249642ce4285a356a
#
_entry.id   a409d40b1531420249642ce4285a356a
#
_cell.length_a   1.000
_cell.length_b   1.000
_cell.length_c   1.000
_cell.angle_alpha   90.00
_cell.angle_beta   90.00
_cell.angle_gamma   90.00
#
_symmetry.space_group_name_H-M   'P 1'
#
loop_
_entity.id
_entity.type
_entity.pdbx_description
1 polymer ?
#
loop_
_entity_poly.entity_id
_entity_poly.type
_entity_poly.pdbx_seq_one_letter_code
_entity_poly.pdbx_strand_id
1 'polypeptide(L)'
;MAAAVATIEHGIGPRQRLAVLSGLMPAIVLLAALTLAPALYLFVISLTPATPTVPASLTDFSAPLQNYLGALHDARFTDSLWVQLKLSASTVIAQTLLGLGAALLLNHRTRLVQALRTVFLIPMVLPPIVAALIWKILYTPDISPMHRALAALNMPVKSLITNPDTALWAIAFADTWEWFPFTMLIILAALQMVPREPLEAARVDGASRLQLFWYIELPFIQPAIVVAALFRLIDSIKAFPLIYVLTSGGPGTTTQVTNYYAFTQAFNYAYWGYASAIAIMLTAGVFALSWLIGSLGARSSPHG
;
A
#
# COMPACT_ATOMS: atom_id res chain seq x y z
N MET A 1 12.58 -16.80 -4.39
CA MET A 1 13.93 -16.58 -3.85
C MET A 1 14.43 -17.77 -3.04
N ALA A 2 13.68 -18.34 -2.10
CA ALA A 2 14.07 -19.56 -1.38
C ALA A 2 14.30 -20.79 -2.28
N ALA A 3 13.45 -21.01 -3.30
CA ALA A 3 13.61 -22.13 -4.26
C ALA A 3 14.85 -21.99 -5.16
N ALA A 4 15.26 -20.77 -5.53
CA ALA A 4 16.49 -20.52 -6.28
C ALA A 4 17.74 -20.77 -5.40
N VAL A 5 17.66 -20.50 -4.11
CA VAL A 5 18.72 -20.84 -3.15
C VAL A 5 18.83 -22.34 -2.96
N ALA A 6 17.71 -23.06 -2.87
CA ALA A 6 17.70 -24.51 -2.74
C ALA A 6 18.26 -25.26 -3.97
N THR A 7 18.04 -24.73 -5.18
CA THR A 7 18.60 -25.33 -6.44
C THR A 7 20.11 -25.10 -6.55
N ILE A 8 20.64 -24.06 -5.90
CA ILE A 8 22.08 -23.80 -5.81
C ILE A 8 22.78 -24.77 -4.84
N GLU A 9 22.05 -25.37 -3.90
CA GLU A 9 22.64 -26.26 -2.89
C GLU A 9 23.16 -27.58 -3.47
N HIS A 10 22.68 -28.04 -4.63
CA HIS A 10 23.04 -29.38 -5.18
C HIS A 10 24.17 -29.38 -6.23
N GLY A 11 24.77 -28.22 -6.57
CA GLY A 11 25.77 -28.19 -7.67
C GLY A 11 27.00 -27.29 -7.47
N ILE A 12 27.05 -26.44 -6.43
CA ILE A 12 28.14 -25.46 -6.28
C ILE A 12 29.11 -25.92 -5.16
N GLY A 13 30.36 -26.15 -5.52
CA GLY A 13 31.43 -26.50 -4.53
C GLY A 13 31.72 -25.35 -3.55
N PRO A 14 32.30 -25.65 -2.35
CA PRO A 14 32.48 -24.63 -1.32
C PRO A 14 33.33 -23.42 -1.76
N ARG A 15 34.25 -23.59 -2.69
CA ARG A 15 35.03 -22.47 -3.30
C ARG A 15 34.17 -21.58 -4.20
N GLN A 16 33.25 -22.17 -4.93
CA GLN A 16 32.32 -21.40 -5.80
C GLN A 16 31.28 -20.63 -4.95
N ARG A 17 30.80 -21.21 -3.84
CA ARG A 17 29.94 -20.51 -2.86
C ARG A 17 30.65 -19.29 -2.26
N LEU A 18 31.91 -19.44 -1.88
CA LEU A 18 32.74 -18.33 -1.38
C LEU A 18 32.94 -17.25 -2.44
N ALA A 19 33.21 -17.61 -3.68
CA ALA A 19 33.37 -16.65 -4.78
C ALA A 19 32.08 -15.89 -5.09
N VAL A 20 30.92 -16.57 -5.07
CA VAL A 20 29.60 -15.91 -5.23
C VAL A 20 29.31 -14.97 -4.05
N LEU A 21 29.53 -15.43 -2.82
CA LEU A 21 29.34 -14.61 -1.63
C LEU A 21 30.25 -13.39 -1.61
N SER A 22 31.55 -13.55 -1.94
CA SER A 22 32.48 -12.41 -2.01
C SER A 22 32.10 -11.40 -3.10
N GLY A 23 31.58 -11.88 -4.23
CA GLY A 23 31.09 -11.00 -5.30
C GLY A 23 29.83 -10.24 -4.94
N LEU A 24 28.94 -10.83 -4.12
CA LEU A 24 27.70 -10.19 -3.64
C LEU A 24 27.91 -9.31 -2.41
N MET A 25 29.00 -9.52 -1.64
CA MET A 25 29.27 -8.80 -0.39
C MET A 25 29.21 -7.27 -0.50
N PRO A 26 29.82 -6.61 -1.51
CA PRO A 26 29.75 -5.16 -1.60
C PRO A 26 28.31 -4.65 -1.75
N ALA A 27 27.48 -5.37 -2.53
CA ALA A 27 26.06 -5.02 -2.69
C ALA A 27 25.27 -5.26 -1.41
N ILE A 28 25.50 -6.38 -0.73
CA ILE A 28 24.84 -6.72 0.54
C ILE A 28 25.23 -5.71 1.63
N VAL A 29 26.51 -5.36 1.76
CA VAL A 29 26.99 -4.38 2.74
C VAL A 29 26.38 -3.00 2.46
N LEU A 30 26.37 -2.57 1.19
CA LEU A 30 25.78 -1.29 0.82
C LEU A 30 24.28 -1.26 1.12
N LEU A 31 23.53 -2.28 0.72
CA LEU A 31 22.09 -2.39 1.00
C LEU A 31 21.82 -2.43 2.50
N ALA A 32 22.60 -3.23 3.25
CA ALA A 32 22.46 -3.29 4.71
C ALA A 32 22.76 -1.93 5.35
N ALA A 33 23.81 -1.24 4.93
CA ALA A 33 24.13 0.08 5.46
C ALA A 33 23.02 1.11 5.16
N LEU A 34 22.50 1.13 3.93
CA LEU A 34 21.46 2.08 3.52
C LEU A 34 20.09 1.79 4.16
N THR A 35 19.81 0.54 4.52
CA THR A 35 18.52 0.16 5.12
C THR A 35 18.57 0.06 6.64
N LEU A 36 19.59 -0.61 7.19
CA LEU A 36 19.67 -0.85 8.62
C LEU A 36 20.15 0.36 9.41
N ALA A 37 21.10 1.16 8.88
CA ALA A 37 21.61 2.30 9.62
C ALA A 37 20.52 3.37 9.89
N PRO A 38 19.70 3.80 8.90
CA PRO A 38 18.58 4.71 9.18
C PRO A 38 17.53 4.09 10.10
N ALA A 39 17.24 2.79 9.96
CA ALA A 39 16.28 2.10 10.82
C ALA A 39 16.75 2.02 12.27
N LEU A 40 18.03 1.69 12.48
CA LEU A 40 18.65 1.70 13.81
C LEU A 40 18.71 3.10 14.41
N TYR A 41 19.03 4.12 13.59
CA TYR A 41 19.01 5.51 14.02
C TYR A 41 17.61 5.91 14.50
N LEU A 42 16.57 5.64 13.71
CA LEU A 42 15.18 5.90 14.12
C LEU A 42 14.83 5.18 15.41
N PHE A 43 15.23 3.91 15.55
CA PHE A 43 15.00 3.15 16.76
C PHE A 43 15.69 3.77 17.98
N VAL A 44 16.95 4.15 17.86
CA VAL A 44 17.70 4.80 18.96
C VAL A 44 17.06 6.15 19.33
N ILE A 45 16.75 6.98 18.35
CA ILE A 45 16.11 8.28 18.58
C ILE A 45 14.71 8.13 19.20
N SER A 46 13.96 7.08 18.88
CA SER A 46 12.64 6.83 19.48
C SER A 46 12.69 6.61 20.99
N LEU A 47 13.85 6.21 21.53
CA LEU A 47 14.07 5.98 22.95
C LEU A 47 14.53 7.23 23.71
N THR A 48 14.62 8.37 23.03
CA THR A 48 15.10 9.65 23.61
C THR A 48 14.05 10.75 23.42
N PRO A 49 14.02 11.78 24.27
CA PRO A 49 13.15 12.95 24.08
C PRO A 49 13.72 13.90 23.00
N ALA A 50 14.28 13.35 21.93
CA ALA A 50 15.06 14.06 20.93
C ALA A 50 14.32 15.23 20.28
N THR A 51 14.92 16.40 20.39
CA THR A 51 14.52 17.62 19.69
C THR A 51 15.77 18.28 19.11
N PRO A 52 15.71 18.87 17.90
CA PRO A 52 16.89 19.50 17.28
C PRO A 52 17.35 20.75 18.01
N THR A 53 16.47 21.37 18.78
CA THR A 53 16.77 22.61 19.56
C THR A 53 17.54 22.34 20.84
N VAL A 54 17.56 21.08 21.33
CA VAL A 54 18.24 20.68 22.57
C VAL A 54 19.16 19.49 22.27
N PRO A 55 20.43 19.70 21.88
CA PRO A 55 21.35 18.62 21.51
C PRO A 55 21.50 17.52 22.57
N ALA A 56 21.48 17.88 23.86
CA ALA A 56 21.57 16.92 24.96
C ALA A 56 20.41 15.92 24.97
N SER A 57 19.25 16.25 24.39
CA SER A 57 18.10 15.36 24.31
C SER A 57 18.33 14.14 23.39
N LEU A 58 19.27 14.21 22.44
CA LEU A 58 19.61 13.13 21.51
C LEU A 58 20.28 11.93 22.21
N THR A 59 20.89 12.15 23.38
CA THR A 59 21.60 11.11 24.14
C THR A 59 20.98 10.88 25.52
N ASP A 60 19.80 11.41 25.77
CA ASP A 60 19.09 11.22 27.03
C ASP A 60 18.22 9.96 26.98
N PHE A 61 18.68 8.92 27.66
CA PHE A 61 17.98 7.65 27.80
C PHE A 61 17.35 7.46 29.19
N SER A 62 17.10 8.53 29.92
CA SER A 62 16.52 8.47 31.27
C SER A 62 15.13 7.83 31.33
N ALA A 63 14.32 8.00 30.24
CA ALA A 63 12.98 7.45 30.13
C ALA A 63 12.70 6.88 28.73
N PRO A 64 13.31 5.74 28.36
CA PRO A 64 13.34 5.22 26.98
C PRO A 64 11.96 4.86 26.40
N LEU A 65 10.97 4.58 27.24
CA LEU A 65 9.61 4.24 26.79
C LEU A 65 8.63 5.42 26.83
N GLN A 66 9.08 6.62 27.24
CA GLN A 66 8.20 7.79 27.42
C GLN A 66 7.46 8.16 26.13
N ASN A 67 8.14 8.14 24.99
CA ASN A 67 7.52 8.45 23.69
C ASN A 67 6.43 7.45 23.30
N TYR A 68 6.65 6.16 23.56
CA TYR A 68 5.69 5.10 23.28
C TYR A 68 4.47 5.19 24.20
N LEU A 69 4.70 5.39 25.50
CA LEU A 69 3.62 5.57 26.45
C LEU A 69 2.84 6.85 26.18
N GLY A 70 3.53 7.94 25.83
CA GLY A 70 2.92 9.20 25.40
C GLY A 70 2.02 9.00 24.19
N ALA A 71 2.48 8.28 23.16
CA ALA A 71 1.68 8.00 21.97
C ALA A 71 0.41 7.21 22.28
N LEU A 72 0.48 6.21 23.16
CA LEU A 72 -0.69 5.41 23.55
C LEU A 72 -1.75 6.23 24.30
N HIS A 73 -1.37 7.32 24.97
CA HIS A 73 -2.29 8.21 25.67
C HIS A 73 -2.65 9.46 24.83
N ASP A 74 -2.09 9.62 23.64
CA ASP A 74 -2.37 10.75 22.76
C ASP A 74 -3.63 10.46 21.92
N ALA A 75 -4.70 11.19 22.19
CA ALA A 75 -5.94 11.11 21.45
C ALA A 75 -5.75 11.39 19.95
N ARG A 76 -4.86 12.33 19.58
CA ARG A 76 -4.59 12.64 18.16
C ARG A 76 -3.90 11.49 17.44
N PHE A 77 -2.99 10.79 18.11
CA PHE A 77 -2.39 9.57 17.56
C PHE A 77 -3.44 8.49 17.34
N THR A 78 -4.30 8.23 18.34
CA THR A 78 -5.37 7.26 18.24
C THR A 78 -6.36 7.60 17.12
N ASP A 79 -6.77 8.86 17.01
CA ASP A 79 -7.62 9.34 15.91
C ASP A 79 -6.95 9.13 14.55
N SER A 80 -5.64 9.41 14.45
CA SER A 80 -4.89 9.19 13.21
C SER A 80 -4.84 7.71 12.79
N LEU A 81 -4.78 6.79 13.76
CA LEU A 81 -4.87 5.34 13.48
C LEU A 81 -6.24 4.96 12.92
N TRP A 82 -7.33 5.53 13.43
CA TRP A 82 -8.67 5.30 12.91
C TRP A 82 -8.85 5.84 11.50
N VAL A 83 -8.31 7.04 11.22
CA VAL A 83 -8.31 7.61 9.87
C VAL A 83 -7.49 6.74 8.92
N GLN A 84 -6.31 6.28 9.35
CA GLN A 84 -5.47 5.36 8.60
C GLN A 84 -6.20 4.04 8.30
N LEU A 85 -6.84 3.45 9.30
CA LEU A 85 -7.56 2.19 9.14
C LEU A 85 -8.71 2.33 8.13
N LYS A 86 -9.51 3.40 8.25
CA LYS A 86 -10.62 3.69 7.31
C LYS A 86 -10.10 3.86 5.88
N LEU A 87 -9.04 4.63 5.69
CA LEU A 87 -8.43 4.85 4.37
C LEU A 87 -7.90 3.53 3.81
N SER A 88 -7.05 2.83 4.55
CA SER A 88 -6.44 1.58 4.09
C SER A 88 -7.47 0.49 3.79
N ALA A 89 -8.45 0.28 4.66
CA ALA A 89 -9.49 -0.70 4.44
C ALA A 89 -10.33 -0.38 3.19
N SER A 90 -10.78 0.87 3.05
CA SER A 90 -11.61 1.27 1.90
C SER A 90 -10.85 1.18 0.58
N THR A 91 -9.59 1.65 0.54
CA THR A 91 -8.79 1.61 -0.69
C THR A 91 -8.41 0.19 -1.08
N VAL A 92 -7.96 -0.64 -0.14
CA VAL A 92 -7.59 -2.05 -0.43
C VAL A 92 -8.78 -2.85 -0.93
N ILE A 93 -9.95 -2.71 -0.29
CA ILE A 93 -11.18 -3.38 -0.73
C ILE A 93 -11.58 -2.90 -2.13
N ALA A 94 -11.64 -1.58 -2.36
CA ALA A 94 -12.04 -1.03 -3.64
C ALA A 94 -11.07 -1.43 -4.76
N GLN A 95 -9.76 -1.34 -4.53
CA GLN A 95 -8.73 -1.73 -5.49
C GLN A 95 -8.76 -3.22 -5.80
N THR A 96 -9.02 -4.06 -4.80
CA THR A 96 -9.10 -5.51 -5.00
C THR A 96 -10.35 -5.87 -5.82
N LEU A 97 -11.49 -5.28 -5.51
CA LEU A 97 -12.73 -5.54 -6.25
C LEU A 97 -12.67 -4.99 -7.68
N LEU A 98 -12.21 -3.76 -7.87
CA LEU A 98 -12.05 -3.16 -9.19
C LEU A 98 -10.97 -3.87 -10.01
N GLY A 99 -9.85 -4.25 -9.36
CA GLY A 99 -8.78 -5.01 -9.99
C GLY A 99 -9.25 -6.38 -10.46
N LEU A 100 -10.00 -7.11 -9.62
CA LEU A 100 -10.60 -8.39 -9.99
C LEU A 100 -11.60 -8.22 -11.14
N GLY A 101 -12.52 -7.26 -11.04
CA GLY A 101 -13.50 -6.98 -12.10
C GLY A 101 -12.82 -6.62 -13.42
N ALA A 102 -11.84 -5.75 -13.41
CA ALA A 102 -11.07 -5.37 -14.60
C ALA A 102 -10.26 -6.54 -15.15
N ALA A 103 -9.63 -7.39 -14.29
CA ALA A 103 -8.91 -8.57 -14.72
C ALA A 103 -9.82 -9.58 -15.44
N LEU A 104 -11.01 -9.83 -14.90
CA LEU A 104 -12.01 -10.71 -15.54
C LEU A 104 -12.47 -10.18 -16.91
N LEU A 105 -12.78 -8.88 -17.00
CA LEU A 105 -13.20 -8.24 -18.24
C LEU A 105 -12.08 -8.24 -19.29
N LEU A 106 -10.84 -8.05 -18.86
CA LEU A 106 -9.67 -7.96 -19.73
C LEU A 106 -8.96 -9.31 -19.95
N ASN A 107 -9.50 -10.44 -19.47
CA ASN A 107 -8.92 -11.76 -19.67
C ASN A 107 -9.17 -12.36 -21.08
N HIS A 108 -9.24 -11.51 -22.10
CA HIS A 108 -9.39 -11.89 -23.49
C HIS A 108 -8.16 -11.48 -24.32
N ARG A 109 -7.85 -12.25 -25.38
CA ARG A 109 -6.64 -12.04 -26.21
C ARG A 109 -6.94 -11.26 -27.51
N THR A 110 -7.80 -10.23 -27.45
CA THR A 110 -8.06 -9.37 -28.63
C THR A 110 -7.13 -8.14 -28.60
N ARG A 111 -6.85 -7.57 -29.79
CA ARG A 111 -6.03 -6.34 -29.91
C ARG A 111 -6.64 -5.18 -29.12
N LEU A 112 -7.96 -5.06 -29.12
CA LEU A 112 -8.65 -4.01 -28.37
C LEU A 112 -8.44 -4.18 -26.87
N VAL A 113 -8.56 -5.39 -26.33
CA VAL A 113 -8.34 -5.68 -24.92
C VAL A 113 -6.89 -5.40 -24.52
N GLN A 114 -5.92 -5.72 -25.37
CA GLN A 114 -4.50 -5.37 -25.12
C GLN A 114 -4.29 -3.86 -25.05
N ALA A 115 -4.89 -3.09 -25.96
CA ALA A 115 -4.84 -1.62 -25.92
C ALA A 115 -5.49 -1.07 -24.65
N LEU A 116 -6.67 -1.58 -24.26
CA LEU A 116 -7.35 -1.19 -23.03
C LEU A 116 -6.50 -1.50 -21.78
N ARG A 117 -5.83 -2.64 -21.72
CA ARG A 117 -4.89 -2.95 -20.61
C ARG A 117 -3.83 -1.85 -20.47
N THR A 118 -3.24 -1.41 -21.58
CA THR A 118 -2.22 -0.35 -21.57
C THR A 118 -2.80 0.97 -21.05
N VAL A 119 -4.01 1.34 -21.46
CA VAL A 119 -4.68 2.56 -20.98
C VAL A 119 -4.96 2.49 -19.48
N PHE A 120 -5.42 1.34 -18.97
CA PHE A 120 -5.66 1.15 -17.54
C PHE A 120 -4.38 1.22 -16.69
N LEU A 121 -3.21 0.97 -17.27
CA LEU A 121 -1.94 1.06 -16.55
C LEU A 121 -1.40 2.48 -16.42
N ILE A 122 -1.91 3.45 -17.20
CA ILE A 122 -1.40 4.84 -17.19
C ILE A 122 -1.39 5.44 -15.78
N PRO A 123 -2.45 5.32 -14.95
CA PRO A 123 -2.45 5.93 -13.62
C PRO A 123 -1.29 5.50 -12.74
N MET A 124 -0.99 4.19 -12.68
CA MET A 124 0.02 3.66 -11.78
C MET A 124 1.47 3.96 -12.21
N VAL A 125 1.67 4.41 -13.46
CA VAL A 125 3.00 4.83 -13.97
C VAL A 125 3.31 6.27 -13.57
N LEU A 126 2.29 7.05 -13.21
CA LEU A 126 2.49 8.43 -12.76
C LEU A 126 3.20 8.47 -11.40
N PRO A 127 4.14 9.40 -11.20
CA PRO A 127 4.65 9.67 -9.86
C PRO A 127 3.50 10.07 -8.92
N PRO A 128 3.41 9.55 -7.69
CA PRO A 128 2.28 9.81 -6.79
C PRO A 128 2.00 11.31 -6.53
N ILE A 129 3.05 12.13 -6.54
CA ILE A 129 2.90 13.58 -6.39
C ILE A 129 2.18 14.21 -7.59
N VAL A 130 2.41 13.69 -8.81
CA VAL A 130 1.75 14.16 -10.04
C VAL A 130 0.30 13.73 -10.04
N ALA A 131 0.01 12.49 -9.67
CA ALA A 131 -1.37 12.01 -9.51
C ALA A 131 -2.14 12.88 -8.50
N ALA A 132 -1.51 13.20 -7.35
CA ALA A 132 -2.09 14.09 -6.35
C ALA A 132 -2.39 15.50 -6.88
N LEU A 133 -1.50 16.09 -7.68
CA LEU A 133 -1.71 17.40 -8.30
C LEU A 133 -2.84 17.38 -9.33
N ILE A 134 -2.94 16.33 -10.14
CA ILE A 134 -4.06 16.14 -11.09
C ILE A 134 -5.39 16.11 -10.32
N TRP A 135 -5.48 15.30 -9.26
CA TRP A 135 -6.69 15.21 -8.45
C TRP A 135 -7.00 16.51 -7.70
N LYS A 136 -5.97 17.25 -7.26
CA LYS A 136 -6.17 18.58 -6.65
C LYS A 136 -6.86 19.54 -7.61
N ILE A 137 -6.42 19.57 -8.87
CA ILE A 137 -7.08 20.38 -9.92
C ILE A 137 -8.52 19.91 -10.14
N LEU A 138 -8.76 18.59 -10.20
CA LEU A 138 -10.10 18.04 -10.42
C LEU A 138 -11.05 18.32 -9.25
N TYR A 139 -10.54 18.38 -8.01
CA TYR A 139 -11.35 18.64 -6.81
C TYR A 139 -11.50 20.12 -6.45
N THR A 140 -10.82 21.03 -7.14
CA THR A 140 -10.92 22.46 -6.90
C THR A 140 -12.01 23.06 -7.81
N PRO A 141 -13.15 23.51 -7.27
CA PRO A 141 -14.34 23.90 -8.10
C PRO A 141 -14.05 24.95 -9.15
N ASP A 142 -13.28 25.99 -8.82
CA ASP A 142 -13.07 27.16 -9.67
C ASP A 142 -12.30 26.85 -10.97
N ILE A 143 -11.43 25.85 -10.94
CA ILE A 143 -10.55 25.47 -12.06
C ILE A 143 -10.91 24.11 -12.68
N SER A 144 -11.70 23.30 -11.97
CA SER A 144 -12.01 21.92 -12.35
C SER A 144 -12.90 21.82 -13.59
N PRO A 145 -12.46 21.11 -14.64
CA PRO A 145 -13.34 20.77 -15.77
C PRO A 145 -14.55 19.93 -15.33
N MET A 146 -14.37 19.04 -14.35
CA MET A 146 -15.41 18.20 -13.80
C MET A 146 -16.52 19.03 -13.13
N HIS A 147 -16.16 20.00 -12.28
CA HIS A 147 -17.13 20.87 -11.62
C HIS A 147 -17.88 21.73 -12.63
N ARG A 148 -17.20 22.23 -13.68
CA ARG A 148 -17.84 22.98 -14.76
C ARG A 148 -18.86 22.13 -15.53
N ALA A 149 -18.51 20.88 -15.85
CA ALA A 149 -19.42 19.95 -16.52
C ALA A 149 -20.65 19.63 -15.65
N LEU A 150 -20.45 19.38 -14.36
CA LEU A 150 -21.54 19.11 -13.41
C LEU A 150 -22.44 20.35 -13.21
N ALA A 151 -21.87 21.54 -13.15
CA ALA A 151 -22.62 22.78 -13.07
C ALA A 151 -23.48 23.01 -14.32
N ALA A 152 -22.96 22.71 -15.52
CA ALA A 152 -23.72 22.78 -16.77
C ALA A 152 -24.92 21.80 -16.81
N LEU A 153 -24.83 20.70 -16.03
CA LEU A 153 -25.93 19.74 -15.86
C LEU A 153 -26.87 20.09 -14.69
N ASN A 154 -26.77 21.32 -14.14
CA ASN A 154 -27.48 21.75 -12.93
C ASN A 154 -27.25 20.88 -11.70
N MET A 155 -26.08 20.27 -11.60
CA MET A 155 -25.60 19.46 -10.45
C MET A 155 -24.36 20.10 -9.79
N PRO A 156 -24.48 21.26 -9.12
CA PRO A 156 -23.36 21.93 -8.51
C PRO A 156 -22.83 21.09 -7.35
N VAL A 157 -21.58 20.67 -7.45
CA VAL A 157 -20.90 19.92 -6.40
C VAL A 157 -19.97 20.87 -5.65
N LYS A 158 -20.08 20.90 -4.32
CA LYS A 158 -19.14 21.59 -3.44
C LYS A 158 -17.77 20.88 -3.50
N SER A 159 -16.72 21.59 -3.11
CA SER A 159 -15.37 20.98 -3.02
C SER A 159 -15.41 19.75 -2.12
N LEU A 160 -14.99 18.60 -2.65
CA LEU A 160 -14.98 17.34 -1.93
C LEU A 160 -13.87 17.29 -0.86
N ILE A 161 -12.76 17.99 -1.08
CA ILE A 161 -11.58 17.95 -0.20
C ILE A 161 -11.64 18.97 0.95
N THR A 162 -12.58 19.91 0.92
CA THR A 162 -12.77 20.90 1.99
C THR A 162 -13.90 20.56 2.94
N ASN A 163 -14.68 19.52 2.64
CA ASN A 163 -15.76 19.05 3.50
C ASN A 163 -15.26 17.85 4.35
N PRO A 164 -15.39 17.92 5.70
CA PRO A 164 -14.97 16.84 6.61
C PRO A 164 -15.54 15.47 6.27
N ASP A 165 -16.80 15.42 5.80
CA ASP A 165 -17.49 14.16 5.52
C ASP A 165 -17.04 13.48 4.23
N THR A 166 -16.48 14.24 3.28
CA THR A 166 -16.12 13.74 1.95
C THR A 166 -14.63 13.70 1.68
N ALA A 167 -13.81 14.46 2.42
CA ALA A 167 -12.39 14.62 2.13
C ALA A 167 -11.63 13.29 2.14
N LEU A 168 -11.87 12.42 3.13
CA LEU A 168 -11.21 11.12 3.21
C LEU A 168 -11.60 10.20 2.04
N TRP A 169 -12.87 10.24 1.65
CA TRP A 169 -13.37 9.43 0.53
C TRP A 169 -12.88 9.93 -0.83
N ALA A 170 -12.68 11.24 -0.97
CA ALA A 170 -12.06 11.82 -2.16
C ALA A 170 -10.60 11.35 -2.31
N ILE A 171 -9.85 11.30 -1.20
CA ILE A 171 -8.50 10.72 -1.17
C ILE A 171 -8.54 9.23 -1.51
N ALA A 172 -9.45 8.47 -0.89
CA ALA A 172 -9.62 7.04 -1.14
C ALA A 172 -9.93 6.74 -2.61
N PHE A 173 -10.75 7.57 -3.24
CA PHE A 173 -11.08 7.45 -4.66
C PHE A 173 -9.86 7.72 -5.56
N ALA A 174 -9.10 8.77 -5.26
CA ALA A 174 -7.87 9.10 -6.00
C ALA A 174 -6.82 7.99 -5.89
N ASP A 175 -6.59 7.47 -4.68
CA ASP A 175 -5.68 6.34 -4.42
C ASP A 175 -6.17 5.06 -5.12
N THR A 176 -7.46 4.81 -5.10
CA THR A 176 -8.05 3.66 -5.79
C THR A 176 -7.85 3.75 -7.29
N TRP A 177 -8.08 4.90 -7.90
CA TRP A 177 -7.85 5.14 -9.33
C TRP A 177 -6.39 4.94 -9.72
N GLU A 178 -5.46 5.40 -8.90
CA GLU A 178 -4.04 5.30 -9.17
C GLU A 178 -3.56 3.84 -9.11
N TRP A 179 -4.07 3.05 -8.16
CA TRP A 179 -3.47 1.76 -7.81
C TRP A 179 -4.30 0.52 -8.11
N PHE A 180 -5.59 0.60 -8.46
CA PHE A 180 -6.33 -0.61 -8.85
C PHE A 180 -5.70 -1.36 -10.05
N PRO A 181 -4.96 -0.70 -11.00
CA PRO A 181 -4.33 -1.41 -12.09
C PRO A 181 -3.22 -2.37 -11.64
N PHE A 182 -2.55 -2.07 -10.53
CA PHE A 182 -1.58 -3.00 -9.94
C PHE A 182 -2.25 -4.32 -9.51
N THR A 183 -3.36 -4.23 -8.82
CA THR A 183 -4.15 -5.41 -8.40
C THR A 183 -4.70 -6.15 -9.62
N MET A 184 -5.20 -5.42 -10.61
CA MET A 184 -5.65 -5.98 -11.89
C MET A 184 -4.54 -6.80 -12.57
N LEU A 185 -3.30 -6.30 -12.65
CA LEU A 185 -2.20 -7.01 -13.29
C LEU A 185 -1.88 -8.33 -12.60
N ILE A 186 -1.79 -8.34 -11.28
CA ILE A 186 -1.48 -9.56 -10.52
C ILE A 186 -2.57 -10.61 -10.72
N ILE A 187 -3.83 -10.19 -10.58
CA ILE A 187 -4.97 -11.10 -10.75
C ILE A 187 -5.09 -11.58 -12.20
N LEU A 188 -4.86 -10.70 -13.18
CA LEU A 188 -4.89 -11.05 -14.59
C LEU A 188 -3.81 -12.07 -14.94
N ALA A 189 -2.61 -11.90 -14.40
CA ALA A 189 -1.53 -12.87 -14.59
C ALA A 189 -1.92 -14.26 -14.02
N ALA A 190 -2.50 -14.29 -12.82
CA ALA A 190 -2.97 -15.51 -12.20
C ALA A 190 -4.11 -16.17 -13.00
N LEU A 191 -5.08 -15.38 -13.50
CA LEU A 191 -6.15 -15.90 -14.36
C LEU A 191 -5.62 -16.55 -15.65
N GLN A 192 -4.53 -16.03 -16.21
CA GLN A 192 -3.91 -16.59 -17.41
C GLN A 192 -3.16 -17.89 -17.16
N MET A 193 -2.86 -18.22 -15.91
CA MET A 193 -2.21 -19.46 -15.48
C MET A 193 -3.22 -20.57 -15.12
N VAL A 194 -4.52 -20.27 -15.05
CA VAL A 194 -5.55 -21.28 -14.76
C VAL A 194 -5.51 -22.38 -15.82
N PRO A 195 -5.38 -23.68 -15.43
CA PRO A 195 -5.37 -24.80 -16.37
C PRO A 195 -6.67 -24.86 -17.18
N ARG A 196 -6.55 -25.18 -18.48
CA ARG A 196 -7.73 -25.23 -19.36
C ARG A 196 -8.53 -26.50 -19.18
N GLU A 197 -7.86 -27.60 -18.87
CA GLU A 197 -8.49 -28.92 -18.75
C GLU A 197 -9.67 -28.95 -17.77
N PRO A 198 -9.56 -28.48 -16.52
CA PRO A 198 -10.70 -28.42 -15.60
C PRO A 198 -11.82 -27.49 -16.09
N LEU A 199 -11.48 -26.39 -16.77
CA LEU A 199 -12.47 -25.46 -17.32
C LEU A 199 -13.26 -26.08 -18.49
N GLU A 200 -12.58 -26.82 -19.36
CA GLU A 200 -13.19 -27.51 -20.50
C GLU A 200 -14.06 -28.69 -20.04
N ALA A 201 -13.57 -29.50 -19.09
CA ALA A 201 -14.34 -30.59 -18.51
C ALA A 201 -15.64 -30.09 -17.85
N ALA A 202 -15.55 -29.07 -17.00
CA ALA A 202 -16.74 -28.52 -16.36
C ALA A 202 -17.73 -27.88 -17.36
N ARG A 203 -17.26 -27.35 -18.49
CA ARG A 203 -18.14 -26.86 -19.57
C ARG A 203 -18.89 -28.01 -20.27
N VAL A 204 -18.22 -29.13 -20.48
CA VAL A 204 -18.85 -30.34 -21.04
C VAL A 204 -19.92 -30.86 -20.08
N ASP A 205 -19.68 -30.78 -18.77
CA ASP A 205 -20.65 -31.13 -17.71
C ASP A 205 -21.78 -30.07 -17.56
N GLY A 206 -21.81 -29.01 -18.38
CA GLY A 206 -22.86 -27.99 -18.39
C GLY A 206 -22.71 -26.87 -17.37
N ALA A 207 -21.53 -26.70 -16.78
CA ALA A 207 -21.30 -25.63 -15.82
C ALA A 207 -21.46 -24.24 -16.46
N SER A 208 -22.21 -23.36 -15.80
CA SER A 208 -22.37 -21.96 -16.18
C SER A 208 -21.07 -21.16 -15.94
N ARG A 209 -20.93 -19.98 -16.58
CA ARG A 209 -19.78 -19.10 -16.39
C ARG A 209 -19.56 -18.71 -14.92
N LEU A 210 -20.65 -18.49 -14.17
CA LEU A 210 -20.58 -18.15 -12.75
C LEU A 210 -20.07 -19.31 -11.91
N GLN A 211 -20.49 -20.56 -12.25
CA GLN A 211 -19.99 -21.76 -11.59
C GLN A 211 -18.50 -21.98 -11.88
N LEU A 212 -18.06 -21.81 -13.14
CA LEU A 212 -16.64 -21.87 -13.50
C LEU A 212 -15.81 -20.88 -12.70
N PHE A 213 -16.30 -19.64 -12.55
CA PHE A 213 -15.61 -18.62 -11.76
C PHE A 213 -15.51 -19.02 -10.28
N TRP A 214 -16.64 -19.35 -9.64
CA TRP A 214 -16.66 -19.58 -8.19
C TRP A 214 -15.95 -20.87 -7.77
N TYR A 215 -16.06 -21.96 -8.58
CA TYR A 215 -15.56 -23.27 -8.20
C TYR A 215 -14.19 -23.63 -8.79
N ILE A 216 -13.75 -22.95 -9.85
CA ILE A 216 -12.47 -23.28 -10.51
C ILE A 216 -11.54 -22.06 -10.52
N GLU A 217 -11.96 -20.94 -11.12
CA GLU A 217 -11.06 -19.79 -11.31
C GLU A 217 -10.74 -19.10 -9.97
N LEU A 218 -11.74 -18.77 -9.17
CA LEU A 218 -11.55 -18.04 -7.91
C LEU A 218 -10.67 -18.79 -6.90
N PRO A 219 -10.88 -20.10 -6.63
CA PRO A 219 -9.97 -20.84 -5.75
C PRO A 219 -8.53 -20.86 -6.26
N PHE A 220 -8.33 -20.94 -7.57
CA PHE A 220 -7.00 -20.94 -8.18
C PHE A 220 -6.29 -19.58 -8.04
N ILE A 221 -7.02 -18.47 -8.25
CA ILE A 221 -6.44 -17.11 -8.19
C ILE A 221 -6.46 -16.51 -6.78
N GLN A 222 -7.14 -17.14 -5.81
CA GLN A 222 -7.24 -16.64 -4.44
C GLN A 222 -5.88 -16.31 -3.80
N PRO A 223 -4.82 -17.10 -3.93
CA PRO A 223 -3.51 -16.76 -3.40
C PRO A 223 -2.95 -15.45 -4.00
N ALA A 224 -3.16 -15.23 -5.30
CA ALA A 224 -2.72 -14.02 -5.98
C ALA A 224 -3.52 -12.78 -5.52
N ILE A 225 -4.83 -12.93 -5.27
CA ILE A 225 -5.67 -11.87 -4.70
C ILE A 225 -5.16 -11.48 -3.31
N VAL A 226 -4.87 -12.46 -2.46
CA VAL A 226 -4.34 -12.22 -1.10
C VAL A 226 -2.99 -11.49 -1.17
N VAL A 227 -2.08 -11.94 -2.03
CA VAL A 227 -0.78 -11.30 -2.22
C VAL A 227 -0.95 -9.86 -2.72
N ALA A 228 -1.80 -9.62 -3.72
CA ALA A 228 -2.07 -8.28 -4.23
C ALA A 228 -2.65 -7.36 -3.14
N ALA A 229 -3.62 -7.85 -2.37
CA ALA A 229 -4.23 -7.11 -1.27
C ALA A 229 -3.22 -6.80 -0.17
N LEU A 230 -2.30 -7.72 0.16
CA LEU A 230 -1.21 -7.50 1.11
C LEU A 230 -0.27 -6.38 0.66
N PHE A 231 0.18 -6.40 -0.59
CA PHE A 231 1.02 -5.32 -1.13
C PHE A 231 0.30 -3.98 -1.04
N ARG A 232 -0.97 -3.93 -1.43
CA ARG A 232 -1.76 -2.70 -1.36
C ARG A 232 -1.98 -2.21 0.08
N LEU A 233 -2.15 -3.12 1.03
CA LEU A 233 -2.27 -2.77 2.44
C LEU A 233 -0.99 -2.12 2.96
N ILE A 234 0.18 -2.71 2.68
CA ILE A 234 1.47 -2.16 3.07
C ILE A 234 1.68 -0.77 2.46
N ASP A 235 1.35 -0.59 1.18
CA ASP A 235 1.50 0.69 0.49
C ASP A 235 0.50 1.74 0.97
N SER A 236 -0.76 1.37 1.24
CA SER A 236 -1.79 2.29 1.73
C SER A 236 -1.40 2.91 3.08
N ILE A 237 -0.69 2.17 3.93
CA ILE A 237 -0.19 2.68 5.21
C ILE A 237 0.94 3.70 5.01
N LYS A 238 1.68 3.59 3.92
CA LYS A 238 2.73 4.56 3.54
C LYS A 238 2.20 5.74 2.72
N ALA A 239 0.90 5.78 2.39
CA ALA A 239 0.32 6.84 1.58
C ALA A 239 0.58 8.21 2.23
N PHE A 240 1.33 9.07 1.56
CA PHE A 240 1.69 10.40 2.02
C PHE A 240 1.39 11.49 0.98
N PRO A 241 1.78 11.34 -0.32
CA PRO A 241 1.68 12.42 -1.29
C PRO A 241 0.26 12.91 -1.51
N LEU A 242 -0.72 12.00 -1.60
CA LEU A 242 -2.14 12.35 -1.78
C LEU A 242 -2.66 13.18 -0.61
N ILE A 243 -2.37 12.76 0.64
CA ILE A 243 -2.82 13.48 1.84
C ILE A 243 -2.15 14.84 1.93
N TYR A 244 -0.83 14.89 1.73
CA TYR A 244 -0.05 16.13 1.80
C TYR A 244 -0.53 17.17 0.79
N VAL A 245 -0.72 16.77 -0.48
CA VAL A 245 -1.08 17.66 -1.57
C VAL A 245 -2.55 18.05 -1.55
N LEU A 246 -3.46 17.09 -1.33
CA LEU A 246 -4.90 17.35 -1.44
C LEU A 246 -5.44 18.13 -0.26
N THR A 247 -5.08 17.74 0.97
CA THR A 247 -5.76 18.21 2.18
C THR A 247 -4.82 18.70 3.28
N SER A 248 -3.53 18.36 3.22
CA SER A 248 -2.58 18.60 4.33
C SER A 248 -3.12 18.11 5.68
N GLY A 249 -3.80 16.93 5.69
CA GLY A 249 -4.41 16.33 6.86
C GLY A 249 -5.79 16.87 7.25
N GLY A 250 -6.26 17.93 6.57
CA GLY A 250 -7.53 18.63 6.84
C GLY A 250 -8.75 18.11 6.07
N PRO A 251 -9.91 18.76 6.22
CA PRO A 251 -10.20 19.83 7.17
C PRO A 251 -10.15 19.36 8.63
N GLY A 252 -9.63 20.21 9.51
CA GLY A 252 -9.31 19.80 10.88
C GLY A 252 -8.27 18.69 10.90
N THR A 253 -8.64 17.49 11.36
CA THR A 253 -7.80 16.27 11.38
C THR A 253 -8.44 15.10 10.65
N THR A 254 -9.48 15.33 9.85
CA THR A 254 -10.32 14.26 9.26
C THR A 254 -9.60 13.39 8.25
N THR A 255 -8.50 13.86 7.67
CA THR A 255 -7.65 13.10 6.75
C THR A 255 -6.22 12.94 7.26
N GLN A 256 -5.99 13.23 8.55
CA GLN A 256 -4.68 13.09 9.17
C GLN A 256 -4.38 11.63 9.49
N VAL A 257 -3.87 10.90 8.51
CA VAL A 257 -3.39 9.52 8.69
C VAL A 257 -2.14 9.48 9.55
N THR A 258 -1.83 8.33 10.14
CA THR A 258 -0.73 8.18 11.11
C THR A 258 0.63 8.56 10.52
N ASN A 259 0.89 8.22 9.27
CA ASN A 259 2.13 8.61 8.59
C ASN A 259 2.26 10.13 8.46
N TYR A 260 1.16 10.82 8.10
CA TYR A 260 1.13 12.28 8.02
C TYR A 260 1.22 12.93 9.41
N TYR A 261 0.61 12.32 10.43
CA TYR A 261 0.75 12.76 11.81
C TYR A 261 2.20 12.68 12.29
N ALA A 262 2.89 11.56 12.06
CA ALA A 262 4.31 11.41 12.38
C ALA A 262 5.17 12.47 11.67
N PHE A 263 4.90 12.74 10.38
CA PHE A 263 5.56 13.82 9.64
C PHE A 263 5.36 15.19 10.31
N THR A 264 4.14 15.50 10.71
CA THR A 264 3.82 16.78 11.38
C THR A 264 4.57 16.91 12.70
N GLN A 265 4.65 15.85 13.49
CA GLN A 265 5.41 15.84 14.75
C GLN A 265 6.91 16.06 14.51
N ALA A 266 7.48 15.39 13.49
CA ALA A 266 8.91 15.46 13.19
C ALA A 266 9.32 16.84 12.63
N PHE A 267 8.57 17.33 11.63
CA PHE A 267 9.02 18.46 10.80
C PHE A 267 8.37 19.79 11.16
N ASN A 268 7.12 19.79 11.65
CA ASN A 268 6.45 21.04 12.03
C ASN A 268 6.68 21.36 13.50
N TYR A 269 6.71 20.33 14.37
CA TYR A 269 6.88 20.53 15.83
C TYR A 269 8.26 20.16 16.34
N ALA A 270 9.11 19.57 15.50
CA ALA A 270 10.48 19.16 15.83
C ALA A 270 10.58 18.13 16.98
N TYR A 271 9.54 17.33 17.23
CA TYR A 271 9.54 16.24 18.20
C TYR A 271 10.07 14.95 17.57
N TRP A 272 11.38 14.89 17.33
CA TRP A 272 12.00 13.79 16.61
C TRP A 272 11.87 12.45 17.34
N GLY A 273 12.10 12.43 18.66
CA GLY A 273 11.94 11.21 19.46
C GLY A 273 10.54 10.62 19.38
N TYR A 274 9.53 11.48 19.56
CA TYR A 274 8.13 11.10 19.51
C TYR A 274 7.69 10.61 18.10
N ALA A 275 8.07 11.35 17.07
CA ALA A 275 7.78 10.99 15.69
C ALA A 275 8.44 9.67 15.29
N SER A 276 9.68 9.43 15.75
CA SER A 276 10.39 8.17 15.54
C SER A 276 9.70 7.00 16.24
N ALA A 277 9.19 7.19 17.47
CA ALA A 277 8.41 6.17 18.16
C ALA A 277 7.13 5.81 17.40
N ILE A 278 6.39 6.81 16.87
CA ILE A 278 5.21 6.58 16.01
C ILE A 278 5.60 5.78 14.76
N ALA A 279 6.71 6.14 14.09
CA ALA A 279 7.18 5.43 12.90
C ALA A 279 7.53 3.97 13.18
N ILE A 280 8.18 3.69 14.33
CA ILE A 280 8.47 2.31 14.78
C ILE A 280 7.18 1.55 15.08
N MET A 281 6.24 2.14 15.81
CA MET A 281 4.94 1.52 16.12
C MET A 281 4.15 1.20 14.83
N LEU A 282 4.12 2.14 13.88
CA LEU A 282 3.48 1.94 12.59
C LEU A 282 4.14 0.80 11.80
N THR A 283 5.46 0.76 11.76
CA THR A 283 6.24 -0.30 11.09
C THR A 283 5.97 -1.65 11.74
N ALA A 284 5.99 -1.74 13.07
CA ALA A 284 5.65 -2.96 13.80
C ALA A 284 4.21 -3.42 13.52
N GLY A 285 3.27 -2.49 13.47
CA GLY A 285 1.88 -2.76 13.09
C GLY A 285 1.73 -3.35 11.69
N VAL A 286 2.46 -2.78 10.71
CA VAL A 286 2.50 -3.31 9.33
C VAL A 286 3.05 -4.74 9.30
N PHE A 287 4.16 -5.00 10.00
CA PHE A 287 4.74 -6.34 10.06
C PHE A 287 3.78 -7.35 10.71
N ALA A 288 3.19 -6.99 11.84
CA ALA A 288 2.22 -7.84 12.54
C ALA A 288 1.00 -8.18 11.66
N LEU A 289 0.44 -7.17 10.99
CA LEU A 289 -0.70 -7.34 10.10
C LEU A 289 -0.34 -8.18 8.87
N SER A 290 0.81 -7.94 8.25
CA SER A 290 1.30 -8.70 7.11
C SER A 290 1.55 -10.17 7.47
N TRP A 291 2.12 -10.42 8.65
CA TRP A 291 2.33 -11.77 9.17
C TRP A 291 1.00 -12.50 9.44
N LEU A 292 0.04 -11.80 10.05
CA LEU A 292 -1.29 -12.34 10.33
C LEU A 292 -2.01 -12.77 9.05
N ILE A 293 -2.09 -11.87 8.05
CA ILE A 293 -2.77 -12.16 6.79
C ILE A 293 -2.04 -13.26 6.01
N GLY A 294 -0.70 -13.22 5.97
CA GLY A 294 0.11 -14.26 5.34
C GLY A 294 -0.11 -15.64 5.98
N SER A 295 -0.19 -15.71 7.30
CA SER A 295 -0.44 -16.96 8.04
C SER A 295 -1.84 -17.52 7.79
N LEU A 296 -2.85 -16.66 7.64
CA LEU A 296 -4.22 -17.06 7.30
C LEU A 296 -4.31 -17.56 5.85
N GLY A 297 -3.65 -16.87 4.92
CA GLY A 297 -3.59 -17.27 3.51
C GLY A 297 -2.90 -18.62 3.30
N ALA A 298 -1.84 -18.91 4.04
CA ALA A 298 -1.13 -20.19 3.97
C ALA A 298 -1.98 -21.38 4.43
N ARG A 299 -2.92 -21.17 5.37
CA ARG A 299 -3.83 -22.23 5.86
C ARG A 299 -4.96 -22.58 4.90
N SER A 300 -5.29 -21.68 3.98
CA SER A 300 -6.38 -21.87 3.01
C SER A 300 -5.93 -22.52 1.70
N SER A 301 -4.64 -22.82 1.50
CA SER A 301 -4.13 -23.52 0.32
C SER A 301 -4.30 -25.03 0.51
N PRO A 302 -5.13 -25.74 -0.31
CA PRO A 302 -5.40 -27.16 -0.14
C PRO A 302 -4.32 -28.09 -0.67
N HIS A 303 -3.08 -27.65 -0.83
CA HIS A 303 -1.98 -28.45 -1.36
C HIS A 303 -0.84 -28.54 -0.33
N GLY A 304 -0.99 -29.53 0.57
CA GLY A 304 0.06 -30.22 1.26
C GLY A 304 0.20 -31.59 0.62
#